data_bcbc44e6232cfb7bec955d2241369e73
#
_entry.id   bcbc44e6232cfb7bec955d2241369e73
#
_cell.length_a   1.000
_cell.length_b   1.000
_cell.length_c   1.000
_cell.angle_alpha   90.00
_cell.angle_beta   90.00
_cell.angle_gamma   90.00
#
_symmetry.space_group_name_H-M   'P 1'
#
loop_
_entity.id
_entity.type
_entity.pdbx_description
1 polymer ?
#
loop_
_entity_poly.entity_id
_entity_poly.type
_entity_poly.pdbx_seq_one_letter_code
_entity_poly.pdbx_strand_id
1 'polypeptide(L)'
;MSKFDEYGYNVSEFESFNDFESLENEKRSWRIKIENKIDDAETNIEENSNNAKDEIINNISSSTNEIKSNISNSKDGILRKIDSSNTSINNKIDSSSTATNSKIDDVNSTVKNNESYLKKILNYLKIDF
;
A
#
# COMPACT_ATOMS: atom_id res chain seq x y z
N MET A 1 -66.83 10.16 40.09
CA MET A 1 -65.40 10.34 40.30
C MET A 1 -64.64 9.19 39.64
N SER A 2 -63.61 9.48 38.89
CA SER A 2 -62.71 8.46 38.38
C SER A 2 -61.99 7.78 39.53
N LYS A 3 -61.97 6.46 39.59
CA LYS A 3 -61.20 5.72 40.59
C LYS A 3 -59.74 5.52 40.19
N PHE A 4 -59.34 6.14 39.08
CA PHE A 4 -58.00 6.08 38.54
C PHE A 4 -57.38 7.46 38.51
N ASP A 5 -56.11 7.55 38.80
CA ASP A 5 -55.32 8.77 38.60
C ASP A 5 -55.07 9.02 37.10
N GLU A 6 -54.41 10.11 36.77
CA GLU A 6 -54.05 10.49 35.39
C GLU A 6 -53.13 9.51 34.70
N TYR A 7 -52.50 8.58 35.42
CA TYR A 7 -51.63 7.53 34.89
C TYR A 7 -52.31 6.14 34.81
N GLY A 8 -53.62 6.06 35.12
CA GLY A 8 -54.40 4.83 35.05
C GLY A 8 -54.32 3.93 36.28
N TYR A 9 -53.81 4.41 37.41
CA TYR A 9 -53.77 3.67 38.67
C TYR A 9 -55.10 3.76 39.42
N ASN A 10 -55.53 2.66 40.02
CA ASN A 10 -56.75 2.64 40.82
C ASN A 10 -56.49 3.28 42.19
N VAL A 11 -56.80 4.57 42.34
CA VAL A 11 -56.61 5.34 43.55
C VAL A 11 -57.50 4.88 44.70
N SER A 12 -58.57 4.09 44.46
CA SER A 12 -59.44 3.57 45.51
C SER A 12 -58.82 2.41 46.32
N GLU A 13 -57.72 1.84 45.82
CA GLU A 13 -56.99 0.78 46.52
C GLU A 13 -55.97 1.33 47.53
N PHE A 14 -55.70 2.66 47.52
CA PHE A 14 -54.82 3.29 48.48
C PHE A 14 -55.63 3.71 49.70
N GLU A 15 -55.47 3.00 50.82
CA GLU A 15 -56.15 3.27 52.08
C GLU A 15 -55.67 4.53 52.79
N SER A 16 -54.47 5.06 52.41
CA SER A 16 -53.92 6.24 53.07
C SER A 16 -53.09 7.10 52.08
N PHE A 17 -52.88 8.38 52.40
CA PHE A 17 -52.00 9.31 51.72
C PHE A 17 -50.55 8.80 51.65
N ASN A 18 -50.10 8.08 52.67
CA ASN A 18 -48.76 7.51 52.73
C ASN A 18 -48.52 6.44 51.66
N ASP A 19 -49.56 5.63 51.33
CA ASP A 19 -49.45 4.59 50.25
C ASP A 19 -49.26 5.25 48.89
N PHE A 20 -49.99 6.35 48.65
CA PHE A 20 -49.84 7.11 47.39
C PHE A 20 -48.45 7.78 47.28
N GLU A 21 -47.98 8.41 48.37
CA GLU A 21 -46.65 8.99 48.42
C GLU A 21 -45.55 7.95 48.19
N SER A 22 -45.69 6.77 48.78
CA SER A 22 -44.77 5.65 48.58
C SER A 22 -44.70 5.23 47.08
N LEU A 23 -45.85 5.12 46.40
CA LEU A 23 -45.90 4.80 44.98
C LEU A 23 -45.23 5.88 44.09
N GLU A 24 -45.47 7.16 44.41
CA GLU A 24 -44.83 8.25 43.66
C GLU A 24 -43.32 8.26 43.86
N ASN A 25 -42.81 7.95 45.06
CA ASN A 25 -41.39 7.80 45.31
C ASN A 25 -40.77 6.62 44.57
N GLU A 26 -41.49 5.51 44.49
CA GLU A 26 -41.08 4.33 43.70
C GLU A 26 -40.96 4.67 42.21
N LYS A 27 -41.99 5.30 41.62
CA LYS A 27 -41.96 5.79 40.24
C LYS A 27 -40.77 6.71 39.95
N ARG A 28 -40.47 7.65 40.85
CA ARG A 28 -39.34 8.53 40.74
C ARG A 28 -38.03 7.79 40.77
N SER A 29 -37.90 6.79 41.64
CA SER A 29 -36.74 5.92 41.73
C SER A 29 -36.53 5.12 40.41
N TRP A 30 -37.58 4.55 39.82
CA TRP A 30 -37.50 3.88 38.54
C TRP A 30 -37.08 4.82 37.41
N ARG A 31 -37.61 6.04 37.37
CA ARG A 31 -37.24 7.05 36.37
C ARG A 31 -35.75 7.33 36.42
N ILE A 32 -35.21 7.62 37.61
CA ILE A 32 -33.78 7.88 37.81
C ILE A 32 -32.92 6.67 37.35
N LYS A 33 -33.35 5.46 37.69
CA LYS A 33 -32.64 4.25 37.25
C LYS A 33 -32.61 4.08 35.73
N ILE A 34 -33.70 4.44 35.04
CA ILE A 34 -33.77 4.39 33.58
C ILE A 34 -32.89 5.47 32.96
N GLU A 35 -32.96 6.71 33.48
CA GLU A 35 -32.11 7.82 33.02
C GLU A 35 -30.62 7.45 33.17
N ASN A 36 -30.18 6.96 34.29
CA ASN A 36 -28.79 6.55 34.49
C ASN A 36 -28.37 5.42 33.53
N LYS A 37 -29.25 4.45 33.24
CA LYS A 37 -28.94 3.40 32.27
C LYS A 37 -28.84 3.91 30.84
N ILE A 38 -29.62 4.94 30.49
CA ILE A 38 -29.52 5.60 29.19
C ILE A 38 -28.18 6.32 29.09
N ASP A 39 -27.80 7.12 30.09
CA ASP A 39 -26.54 7.84 30.14
C ASP A 39 -25.33 6.88 30.06
N ASP A 40 -25.39 5.77 30.80
CA ASP A 40 -24.36 4.72 30.73
C ASP A 40 -24.27 4.11 29.33
N ALA A 41 -25.42 3.85 28.69
CA ALA A 41 -25.48 3.29 27.33
C ALA A 41 -24.93 4.28 26.30
N GLU A 42 -25.27 5.57 26.37
CA GLU A 42 -24.75 6.62 25.51
C GLU A 42 -23.23 6.72 25.65
N THR A 43 -22.71 6.75 26.86
CA THR A 43 -21.27 6.79 27.14
C THR A 43 -20.56 5.57 26.52
N ASN A 44 -21.09 4.37 26.71
CA ASN A 44 -20.51 3.16 26.14
C ASN A 44 -20.53 3.15 24.60
N ILE A 45 -21.58 3.68 23.97
CA ILE A 45 -21.71 3.80 22.53
C ILE A 45 -20.65 4.78 21.99
N GLU A 46 -20.51 5.93 22.62
CA GLU A 46 -19.49 6.92 22.22
C GLU A 46 -18.07 6.36 22.34
N GLU A 47 -17.76 5.70 23.46
CA GLU A 47 -16.44 5.11 23.69
C GLU A 47 -16.15 4.02 22.66
N ASN A 48 -17.09 3.11 22.43
CA ASN A 48 -16.93 2.04 21.43
C ASN A 48 -16.79 2.59 20.00
N SER A 49 -17.54 3.65 19.68
CA SER A 49 -17.45 4.33 18.38
C SER A 49 -16.07 4.98 18.17
N ASN A 50 -15.55 5.67 19.20
CA ASN A 50 -14.24 6.28 19.14
C ASN A 50 -13.12 5.23 19.04
N ASN A 51 -13.20 4.16 19.81
CA ASN A 51 -12.24 3.05 19.74
C ASN A 51 -12.23 2.41 18.35
N ALA A 52 -13.40 2.13 17.78
CA ALA A 52 -13.51 1.58 16.43
C ALA A 52 -12.94 2.52 15.36
N LYS A 53 -13.20 3.82 15.48
CA LYS A 53 -12.63 4.83 14.60
C LYS A 53 -11.10 4.86 14.67
N ASP A 54 -10.53 4.85 15.87
CA ASP A 54 -9.09 4.88 16.07
C ASP A 54 -8.42 3.60 15.53
N GLU A 55 -9.05 2.45 15.73
CA GLU A 55 -8.58 1.19 15.15
C GLU A 55 -8.56 1.22 13.62
N ILE A 56 -9.63 1.73 12.99
CA ILE A 56 -9.72 1.89 11.54
C ILE A 56 -8.61 2.82 11.02
N ILE A 57 -8.40 3.98 11.67
CA ILE A 57 -7.36 4.93 11.29
C ILE A 57 -5.97 4.29 11.38
N ASN A 58 -5.69 3.55 12.44
CA ASN A 58 -4.42 2.87 12.65
C ASN A 58 -4.19 1.79 11.60
N ASN A 59 -5.22 1.00 11.27
CA ASN A 59 -5.15 -0.04 10.24
C ASN A 59 -4.92 0.56 8.84
N ILE A 60 -5.59 1.67 8.51
CA ILE A 60 -5.38 2.39 7.25
C ILE A 60 -3.95 2.94 7.18
N SER A 61 -3.46 3.54 8.25
CA SER A 61 -2.10 4.10 8.32
C SER A 61 -1.04 3.02 8.14
N SER A 62 -1.20 1.89 8.82
CA SER A 62 -0.31 0.73 8.71
C SER A 62 -0.29 0.16 7.28
N SER A 63 -1.46 -0.07 6.69
CA SER A 63 -1.59 -0.57 5.32
C SER A 63 -0.99 0.40 4.30
N THR A 64 -1.19 1.71 4.50
CA THR A 64 -0.61 2.74 3.65
C THR A 64 0.91 2.72 3.69
N ASN A 65 1.52 2.56 4.86
CA ASN A 65 2.96 2.48 5.02
C ASN A 65 3.54 1.20 4.39
N GLU A 66 2.84 0.08 4.52
CA GLU A 66 3.22 -1.19 3.87
C GLU A 66 3.18 -1.07 2.34
N ILE A 67 2.14 -0.48 1.78
CA ILE A 67 2.02 -0.24 0.34
C ILE A 67 3.16 0.65 -0.16
N LYS A 68 3.46 1.76 0.53
CA LYS A 68 4.58 2.64 0.18
C LYS A 68 5.92 1.91 0.19
N SER A 69 6.16 1.08 1.19
CA SER A 69 7.37 0.25 1.29
C SER A 69 7.48 -0.73 0.13
N ASN A 70 6.39 -1.43 -0.20
CA ASN A 70 6.35 -2.39 -1.30
C ASN A 70 6.59 -1.72 -2.66
N ILE A 71 6.01 -0.52 -2.88
CA ILE A 71 6.24 0.26 -4.10
C ILE A 71 7.71 0.68 -4.20
N SER A 72 8.31 1.17 -3.11
CA SER A 72 9.73 1.55 -3.10
C SER A 72 10.64 0.37 -3.41
N ASN A 73 10.43 -0.77 -2.75
CA ASN A 73 11.21 -1.99 -2.98
C ASN A 73 11.09 -2.50 -4.42
N SER A 74 9.88 -2.43 -4.99
CA SER A 74 9.62 -2.82 -6.37
C SER A 74 10.33 -1.90 -7.36
N LYS A 75 10.28 -0.58 -7.13
CA LYS A 75 11.00 0.42 -7.91
C LYS A 75 12.51 0.14 -7.90
N ASP A 76 13.10 -0.05 -6.72
CA ASP A 76 14.53 -0.33 -6.59
C ASP A 76 14.92 -1.66 -7.24
N GLY A 77 14.06 -2.65 -7.18
CA GLY A 77 14.23 -3.92 -7.89
C GLY A 77 14.25 -3.76 -9.40
N ILE A 78 13.34 -2.95 -9.95
CA ILE A 78 13.26 -2.65 -11.38
C ILE A 78 14.52 -1.88 -11.83
N LEU A 79 14.93 -0.84 -11.10
CA LEU A 79 16.13 -0.06 -11.42
C LEU A 79 17.37 -0.95 -11.47
N ARG A 80 17.59 -1.81 -10.46
CA ARG A 80 18.71 -2.76 -10.47
C ARG A 80 18.71 -3.69 -11.68
N LYS A 81 17.52 -4.18 -12.10
CA LYS A 81 17.42 -5.01 -13.31
C LYS A 81 17.75 -4.25 -14.58
N ILE A 82 17.33 -2.98 -14.69
CA ILE A 82 17.65 -2.12 -15.83
C ILE A 82 19.17 -1.89 -15.89
N ASP A 83 19.81 -1.53 -14.77
CA ASP A 83 21.25 -1.30 -14.71
C ASP A 83 22.06 -2.55 -15.07
N SER A 84 21.64 -3.72 -14.57
CA SER A 84 22.26 -4.99 -14.91
C SER A 84 22.11 -5.33 -16.39
N SER A 85 20.93 -5.07 -16.96
CA SER A 85 20.67 -5.26 -18.40
C SER A 85 21.52 -4.33 -19.26
N ASN A 86 21.60 -3.05 -18.89
CA ASN A 86 22.43 -2.05 -19.57
C ASN A 86 23.92 -2.46 -19.56
N THR A 87 24.42 -2.89 -18.41
CA THR A 87 25.79 -3.39 -18.27
C THR A 87 26.04 -4.59 -19.18
N SER A 88 25.11 -5.54 -19.21
CA SER A 88 25.20 -6.73 -20.09
C SER A 88 25.19 -6.35 -21.58
N ILE A 89 24.35 -5.41 -21.97
CA ILE A 89 24.27 -4.92 -23.36
C ILE A 89 25.57 -4.21 -23.74
N ASN A 90 26.08 -3.32 -22.90
CA ASN A 90 27.34 -2.61 -23.17
C ASN A 90 28.50 -3.60 -23.32
N ASN A 91 28.64 -4.58 -22.45
CA ASN A 91 29.66 -5.62 -22.56
C ASN A 91 29.57 -6.41 -23.87
N LYS A 92 28.35 -6.70 -24.34
CA LYS A 92 28.13 -7.39 -25.63
C LYS A 92 28.53 -6.50 -26.82
N ILE A 93 28.21 -5.20 -26.76
CA ILE A 93 28.59 -4.22 -27.77
C ILE A 93 30.10 -4.12 -27.85
N ASP A 94 30.80 -3.97 -26.71
CA ASP A 94 32.26 -3.88 -26.66
C ASP A 94 32.91 -5.15 -27.19
N SER A 95 32.44 -6.30 -26.80
CA SER A 95 32.92 -7.60 -27.30
C SER A 95 32.73 -7.73 -28.82
N SER A 96 31.58 -7.32 -29.32
CA SER A 96 31.27 -7.37 -30.78
C SER A 96 32.13 -6.37 -31.54
N SER A 97 32.33 -5.16 -30.99
CA SER A 97 33.22 -4.15 -31.60
C SER A 97 34.64 -4.64 -31.69
N THR A 98 35.15 -5.20 -30.59
CA THR A 98 36.52 -5.78 -30.55
C THR A 98 36.66 -6.92 -31.58
N ALA A 99 35.71 -7.82 -31.66
CA ALA A 99 35.75 -8.91 -32.67
C ALA A 99 35.65 -8.40 -34.09
N THR A 100 34.87 -7.35 -34.35
CA THR A 100 34.77 -6.72 -35.67
C THR A 100 36.09 -6.02 -36.04
N ASN A 101 36.72 -5.28 -35.15
CA ASN A 101 37.98 -4.62 -35.36
C ASN A 101 39.09 -5.65 -35.66
N SER A 102 39.14 -6.74 -34.92
CA SER A 102 40.08 -7.85 -35.21
C SER A 102 39.92 -8.42 -36.60
N LYS A 103 38.69 -8.63 -37.06
CA LYS A 103 38.41 -9.11 -38.42
C LYS A 103 38.80 -8.11 -39.49
N ILE A 104 38.64 -6.80 -39.22
CA ILE A 104 39.08 -5.74 -40.09
C ILE A 104 40.60 -5.76 -40.21
N ASP A 105 41.32 -5.93 -39.11
CA ASP A 105 42.80 -6.00 -39.09
C ASP A 105 43.30 -7.23 -39.85
N ASP A 106 42.61 -8.38 -39.72
CA ASP A 106 42.92 -9.59 -40.49
C ASP A 106 42.75 -9.36 -42.00
N VAL A 107 41.64 -8.73 -42.41
CA VAL A 107 41.41 -8.36 -43.81
C VAL A 107 42.44 -7.41 -44.32
N ASN A 108 42.77 -6.37 -43.55
CA ASN A 108 43.82 -5.41 -43.93
C ASN A 108 45.20 -6.09 -44.12
N SER A 109 45.55 -7.00 -43.22
CA SER A 109 46.73 -7.83 -43.35
C SER A 109 46.72 -8.69 -44.63
N THR A 110 45.60 -9.30 -44.93
CA THR A 110 45.44 -10.09 -46.14
C THR A 110 45.58 -9.24 -47.41
N VAL A 111 44.97 -8.05 -47.43
CA VAL A 111 45.07 -7.08 -48.52
C VAL A 111 46.55 -6.66 -48.76
N LYS A 112 47.25 -6.30 -47.68
CA LYS A 112 48.71 -5.96 -47.80
C LYS A 112 49.52 -7.11 -48.32
N ASN A 113 49.27 -8.33 -47.89
CA ASN A 113 49.97 -9.50 -48.39
C ASN A 113 49.68 -9.71 -49.89
N ASN A 114 48.43 -9.58 -50.30
CA ASN A 114 48.04 -9.68 -51.69
C ASN A 114 48.67 -8.60 -52.56
N GLU A 115 48.72 -7.37 -52.09
CA GLU A 115 49.45 -6.27 -52.74
C GLU A 115 50.95 -6.61 -52.92
N SER A 116 51.57 -7.18 -51.90
CA SER A 116 52.99 -7.61 -51.96
C SER A 116 53.21 -8.71 -53.01
N TYR A 117 52.32 -9.70 -53.02
CA TYR A 117 52.38 -10.76 -54.04
C TYR A 117 52.14 -10.22 -55.43
N LEU A 118 51.19 -9.33 -55.62
CA LEU A 118 50.92 -8.68 -56.89
C LEU A 118 52.13 -7.89 -57.42
N LYS A 119 52.77 -7.11 -56.55
CA LYS A 119 54.02 -6.38 -56.88
C LYS A 119 55.13 -7.32 -57.32
N LYS A 120 55.30 -8.46 -56.65
CA LYS A 120 56.27 -9.51 -57.04
C LYS A 120 55.96 -10.09 -58.40
N ILE A 121 54.70 -10.41 -58.69
CA ILE A 121 54.29 -10.93 -60.01
C ILE A 121 54.52 -9.89 -61.09
N LEU A 122 54.13 -8.62 -60.86
CA LEU A 122 54.33 -7.55 -61.82
C LEU A 122 55.86 -7.34 -62.14
N ASN A 123 56.70 -7.36 -61.12
CA ASN A 123 58.14 -7.29 -61.28
C ASN A 123 58.69 -8.46 -62.07
N TYR A 124 58.20 -9.68 -61.78
CA TYR A 124 58.59 -10.88 -62.51
C TYR A 124 58.19 -10.80 -63.99
N LEU A 125 57.03 -10.25 -64.33
CA LEU A 125 56.54 -10.04 -65.69
C LEU A 125 57.13 -8.80 -66.35
N LYS A 126 58.00 -8.04 -65.66
CA LYS A 126 58.58 -6.76 -66.12
C LYS A 126 57.55 -5.72 -66.52
N ILE A 127 56.42 -5.68 -65.82
CA ILE A 127 55.38 -4.66 -65.99
C ILE A 127 55.61 -3.55 -64.95
N ASP A 128 55.90 -2.34 -65.42
CA ASP A 128 55.99 -1.15 -64.54
C ASP A 128 54.59 -0.64 -64.19
N PHE A 129 54.42 -0.36 -62.89
CA PHE A 129 53.17 0.15 -62.36
C PHE A 129 53.38 1.53 -61.77
#